data_4333d869ff61f70743ad6e2615bc1d8f
#
_entry.id   4333d869ff61f70743ad6e2615bc1d8f
#
_cell.length_a   1.000
_cell.length_b   1.000
_cell.length_c   1.000
_cell.angle_alpha   90.00
_cell.angle_beta   90.00
_cell.angle_gamma   90.00
#
_symmetry.space_group_name_H-M   'P 1'
#
loop_
_entity.id
_entity.type
_entity.pdbx_description
1 polymer ?
#
loop_
_entity_poly.entity_id
_entity_poly.type
_entity_poly.pdbx_seq_one_letter_code
_entity_poly.pdbx_strand_id
1 'polypeptide(L)'
;MPSTTHLTQARDGTAIQVRHWAPDGEPWAHVVLVHGLAEHSGRYEHVGGWMAEAGLDVTAHDQRGFGASGGRRAWVDRFADFHDDLEDRLAEARAASDGRPVVLYGHSFGALVALGYVVADPPRPVPDALVLSAPAIEDNLPGWQRLFARVASRLAPTFEVQNAFDGTVLSRDPAVAERYLADPLNYHRTTVKLGALSFTEQDRVRAALSRLAIPTLVYHGEADRLVPPSASEHLAGLPNVTSRTYPGLRHETHNEPEGEAVVADSVAWLRSVLESTATEDRLRGARTR
;
A
#
# COMPACT_ATOMS: atom_id res chain seq x y z
N MET A 1 2.52 20.05 -4.49
CA MET A 1 2.31 20.17 -5.96
C MET A 1 1.02 19.45 -6.34
N PRO A 2 0.16 19.99 -7.25
CA PRO A 2 -1.06 19.31 -7.67
C PRO A 2 -0.72 18.10 -8.55
N SER A 3 -1.51 17.04 -8.42
CA SER A 3 -1.38 15.83 -9.24
C SER A 3 -1.97 16.01 -10.63
N THR A 4 -1.55 15.16 -11.55
CA THR A 4 -2.21 14.90 -12.83
C THR A 4 -2.83 13.50 -12.80
N THR A 5 -3.86 13.27 -13.63
CA THR A 5 -4.50 11.95 -13.71
C THR A 5 -4.70 11.52 -15.16
N HIS A 6 -4.60 10.21 -15.39
CA HIS A 6 -4.90 9.60 -16.69
C HIS A 6 -5.46 8.19 -16.51
N LEU A 7 -6.08 7.66 -17.55
CA LEU A 7 -6.52 6.27 -17.60
C LEU A 7 -5.51 5.43 -18.36
N THR A 8 -5.23 4.25 -17.84
CA THR A 8 -4.51 3.18 -18.52
C THR A 8 -5.34 1.90 -18.51
N GLN A 9 -4.82 0.81 -19.04
CA GLN A 9 -5.49 -0.48 -19.05
C GLN A 9 -4.63 -1.54 -18.37
N ALA A 10 -5.25 -2.35 -17.53
CA ALA A 10 -4.66 -3.58 -17.04
C ALA A 10 -4.59 -4.64 -18.16
N ARG A 11 -3.86 -5.73 -17.92
CA ARG A 11 -3.66 -6.86 -18.90
C ARG A 11 -4.96 -7.47 -19.40
N ASP A 12 -6.01 -7.43 -18.59
CA ASP A 12 -7.35 -7.95 -18.91
C ASP A 12 -8.29 -6.88 -19.53
N GLY A 13 -7.77 -5.68 -19.83
CA GLY A 13 -8.54 -4.57 -20.39
C GLY A 13 -9.30 -3.74 -19.38
N THR A 14 -9.20 -4.04 -18.08
CA THR A 14 -9.81 -3.20 -17.03
C THR A 14 -9.18 -1.80 -17.05
N ALA A 15 -10.00 -0.75 -17.12
CA ALA A 15 -9.52 0.62 -17.04
C ALA A 15 -9.00 0.91 -15.64
N ILE A 16 -7.79 1.45 -15.54
CA ILE A 16 -7.12 1.80 -14.27
C ILE A 16 -6.84 3.29 -14.27
N GLN A 17 -7.37 3.99 -13.27
CA GLN A 17 -7.06 5.41 -13.03
C GLN A 17 -5.70 5.51 -12.37
N VAL A 18 -4.79 6.27 -12.98
CA VAL A 18 -3.46 6.57 -12.43
C VAL A 18 -3.38 8.05 -12.09
N ARG A 19 -2.76 8.36 -10.97
CA ARG A 19 -2.47 9.69 -10.47
C ARG A 19 -0.96 9.86 -10.36
N HIS A 20 -0.44 11.04 -10.69
CA HIS A 20 0.98 11.32 -10.74
C HIS A 20 1.30 12.68 -10.12
N TRP A 21 2.31 12.73 -9.27
CA TRP A 21 2.92 13.93 -8.70
C TRP A 21 4.38 13.97 -9.11
N ALA A 22 4.70 14.91 -10.00
CA ALA A 22 6.06 15.11 -10.48
C ALA A 22 6.82 16.09 -9.57
N PRO A 23 8.10 15.83 -9.25
CA PRO A 23 8.94 16.77 -8.53
C PRO A 23 9.38 17.94 -9.41
N ASP A 24 9.84 19.04 -8.79
CA ASP A 24 10.56 20.09 -9.49
C ASP A 24 11.99 19.59 -9.81
N GLY A 25 12.24 19.22 -11.05
CA GLY A 25 13.52 18.71 -11.52
C GLY A 25 13.63 17.19 -11.56
N GLU A 26 14.87 16.69 -11.63
CA GLU A 26 15.14 15.26 -11.75
C GLU A 26 14.85 14.51 -10.45
N PRO A 27 14.00 13.47 -10.45
CA PRO A 27 13.73 12.69 -9.26
C PRO A 27 14.96 11.87 -8.85
N TRP A 28 15.13 11.67 -7.54
CA TRP A 28 16.17 10.76 -7.05
C TRP A 28 15.66 9.30 -6.90
N ALA A 29 14.35 9.09 -6.85
CA ALA A 29 13.71 7.78 -6.90
C ALA A 29 12.24 7.91 -7.37
N HIS A 30 11.66 6.78 -7.80
CA HIS A 30 10.26 6.68 -8.19
C HIS A 30 9.48 5.90 -7.13
N VAL A 31 8.26 6.36 -6.80
CA VAL A 31 7.39 5.71 -5.81
C VAL A 31 6.10 5.26 -6.48
N VAL A 32 5.76 3.97 -6.32
CA VAL A 32 4.44 3.44 -6.63
C VAL A 32 3.68 3.29 -5.32
N LEU A 33 2.59 4.07 -5.18
CA LEU A 33 1.76 4.10 -3.98
C LEU A 33 0.47 3.30 -4.18
N VAL A 34 0.16 2.43 -3.22
CA VAL A 34 -1.04 1.58 -3.20
C VAL A 34 -1.92 1.95 -2.00
N HIS A 35 -3.13 2.44 -2.28
CA HIS A 35 -4.09 2.89 -1.28
C HIS A 35 -4.77 1.75 -0.51
N GLY A 36 -5.45 2.06 0.59
CA GLY A 36 -6.17 1.13 1.44
C GLY A 36 -7.49 0.60 0.86
N LEU A 37 -8.21 -0.18 1.66
CA LEU A 37 -9.53 -0.69 1.28
C LEU A 37 -10.58 0.43 1.30
N ALA A 38 -11.51 0.39 0.36
CA ALA A 38 -12.67 1.29 0.33
C ALA A 38 -12.37 2.77 0.09
N GLU A 39 -11.19 3.05 -0.44
CA GLU A 39 -10.72 4.40 -0.76
C GLU A 39 -10.12 4.47 -2.17
N HIS A 40 -9.37 5.52 -2.49
CA HIS A 40 -8.76 5.76 -3.80
C HIS A 40 -7.52 6.65 -3.70
N SER A 41 -6.73 6.74 -4.78
CA SER A 41 -5.48 7.51 -4.86
C SER A 41 -5.62 9.00 -4.56
N GLY A 42 -6.78 9.59 -4.81
CA GLY A 42 -7.04 11.01 -4.54
C GLY A 42 -6.98 11.40 -3.07
N ARG A 43 -7.13 10.45 -2.15
CA ARG A 43 -6.97 10.71 -0.70
C ARG A 43 -5.51 10.92 -0.30
N TYR A 44 -4.57 10.66 -1.20
CA TYR A 44 -3.12 10.82 -1.00
C TYR A 44 -2.56 12.09 -1.64
N GLU A 45 -3.41 13.07 -1.98
CA GLU A 45 -2.98 14.31 -2.66
C GLU A 45 -1.86 15.03 -1.90
N HIS A 46 -1.99 15.14 -0.58
CA HIS A 46 -0.98 15.75 0.27
C HIS A 46 0.27 14.87 0.44
N VAL A 47 0.11 13.53 0.56
CA VAL A 47 1.24 12.59 0.68
C VAL A 47 2.10 12.62 -0.58
N GLY A 48 1.47 12.50 -1.76
CA GLY A 48 2.17 12.59 -3.05
C GLY A 48 2.83 13.94 -3.25
N GLY A 49 2.16 15.04 -2.84
CA GLY A 49 2.71 16.39 -2.87
C GLY A 49 3.98 16.53 -2.02
N TRP A 50 3.94 16.12 -0.74
CA TRP A 50 5.11 16.16 0.16
C TRP A 50 6.28 15.31 -0.34
N MET A 51 5.99 14.12 -0.88
CA MET A 51 7.01 13.27 -1.48
C MET A 51 7.62 13.90 -2.74
N ALA A 52 6.79 14.53 -3.59
CA ALA A 52 7.27 15.22 -4.79
C ALA A 52 8.10 16.46 -4.43
N GLU A 53 7.71 17.23 -3.43
CA GLU A 53 8.50 18.35 -2.88
C GLU A 53 9.85 17.87 -2.32
N ALA A 54 9.91 16.65 -1.82
CA ALA A 54 11.16 16.01 -1.39
C ALA A 54 11.99 15.42 -2.54
N GLY A 55 11.56 15.59 -3.80
CA GLY A 55 12.28 15.16 -5.01
C GLY A 55 12.01 13.71 -5.43
N LEU A 56 10.86 13.15 -5.06
CA LEU A 56 10.40 11.84 -5.51
C LEU A 56 9.40 12.00 -6.68
N ASP A 57 9.49 11.15 -7.69
CA ASP A 57 8.45 10.97 -8.68
C ASP A 57 7.44 9.96 -8.17
N VAL A 58 6.19 10.38 -7.96
CA VAL A 58 5.19 9.55 -7.27
C VAL A 58 4.03 9.22 -8.19
N THR A 59 3.72 7.95 -8.33
CA THR A 59 2.51 7.47 -8.98
C THR A 59 1.66 6.67 -8.00
N ALA A 60 0.34 6.82 -8.11
CA ALA A 60 -0.62 5.97 -7.42
C ALA A 60 -1.70 5.56 -8.41
N HIS A 61 -2.28 4.39 -8.22
CA HIS A 61 -3.43 3.98 -9.02
C HIS A 61 -4.63 3.72 -8.12
N ASP A 62 -5.82 3.99 -8.63
CA ASP A 62 -7.02 3.46 -8.00
C ASP A 62 -7.06 1.97 -8.27
N GLN A 63 -7.04 1.14 -7.23
CA GLN A 63 -7.08 -0.31 -7.40
C GLN A 63 -8.38 -0.72 -8.12
N ARG A 64 -8.32 -1.78 -8.93
CA ARG A 64 -9.52 -2.28 -9.64
C ARG A 64 -10.72 -2.43 -8.70
N GLY A 65 -11.90 -1.98 -9.13
CA GLY A 65 -13.11 -1.99 -8.32
C GLY A 65 -13.21 -0.87 -7.28
N PHE A 66 -12.26 0.08 -7.24
CA PHE A 66 -12.27 1.24 -6.34
C PHE A 66 -12.03 2.54 -7.09
N GLY A 67 -12.34 3.67 -6.43
CA GLY A 67 -12.14 5.00 -6.97
C GLY A 67 -12.78 5.19 -8.35
N ALA A 68 -12.02 5.75 -9.28
CA ALA A 68 -12.41 5.95 -10.68
C ALA A 68 -11.97 4.80 -11.60
N SER A 69 -11.30 3.77 -11.07
CA SER A 69 -10.96 2.57 -11.84
C SER A 69 -12.18 1.72 -12.17
N GLY A 70 -12.06 1.00 -13.26
CA GLY A 70 -13.02 0.01 -13.72
C GLY A 70 -13.05 -1.25 -12.87
N GLY A 71 -13.81 -2.22 -13.33
CA GLY A 71 -14.08 -3.45 -12.60
C GLY A 71 -15.32 -3.36 -11.71
N ARG A 72 -15.76 -4.51 -11.20
CA ARG A 72 -16.87 -4.58 -10.25
C ARG A 72 -16.44 -4.03 -8.90
N ARG A 73 -17.31 -3.24 -8.24
CA ARG A 73 -16.99 -2.63 -6.95
C ARG A 73 -16.67 -3.66 -5.87
N ALA A 74 -15.54 -3.43 -5.16
CA ALA A 74 -15.02 -4.27 -4.08
C ALA A 74 -14.98 -5.77 -4.46
N TRP A 75 -14.52 -6.07 -5.67
CA TRP A 75 -14.51 -7.41 -6.23
C TRP A 75 -13.26 -7.70 -7.07
N VAL A 76 -12.71 -8.89 -6.88
CA VAL A 76 -11.76 -9.52 -7.79
C VAL A 76 -12.08 -11.01 -7.91
N ASP A 77 -11.69 -11.64 -9.01
CA ASP A 77 -11.80 -13.08 -9.15
C ASP A 77 -10.73 -13.82 -8.37
N ARG A 78 -9.52 -13.30 -8.35
CA ARG A 78 -8.36 -13.80 -7.61
C ARG A 78 -7.66 -12.62 -6.93
N PHE A 79 -7.12 -12.80 -5.74
CA PHE A 79 -6.33 -11.75 -5.08
C PHE A 79 -5.11 -11.34 -5.92
N ALA A 80 -4.56 -12.28 -6.69
CA ALA A 80 -3.47 -12.05 -7.62
C ALA A 80 -3.78 -11.01 -8.71
N ASP A 81 -5.05 -10.69 -8.98
CA ASP A 81 -5.42 -9.64 -9.94
C ASP A 81 -4.94 -8.26 -9.47
N PHE A 82 -4.90 -8.00 -8.16
CA PHE A 82 -4.26 -6.80 -7.59
C PHE A 82 -2.72 -6.83 -7.78
N HIS A 83 -2.10 -8.00 -7.63
CA HIS A 83 -0.67 -8.15 -7.86
C HIS A 83 -0.29 -7.96 -9.32
N ASP A 84 -1.13 -8.42 -10.26
CA ASP A 84 -0.91 -8.26 -11.68
C ASP A 84 -0.99 -6.78 -12.10
N ASP A 85 -1.98 -6.02 -11.57
CA ASP A 85 -2.07 -4.57 -11.76
C ASP A 85 -0.86 -3.84 -11.17
N LEU A 86 -0.44 -4.22 -9.96
CA LEU A 86 0.72 -3.62 -9.31
C LEU A 86 2.02 -3.88 -10.08
N GLU A 87 2.18 -5.09 -10.64
CA GLU A 87 3.34 -5.42 -11.48
C GLU A 87 3.42 -4.52 -12.71
N ASP A 88 2.29 -4.25 -13.36
CA ASP A 88 2.24 -3.31 -14.50
C ASP A 88 2.67 -1.90 -14.09
N ARG A 89 2.20 -1.40 -12.93
CA ARG A 89 2.61 -0.07 -12.42
C ARG A 89 4.09 -0.01 -12.03
N LEU A 90 4.62 -1.06 -11.42
CA LEU A 90 6.05 -1.15 -11.11
C LEU A 90 6.90 -1.23 -12.38
N ALA A 91 6.45 -1.96 -13.40
CA ALA A 91 7.13 -2.02 -14.68
C ALA A 91 7.16 -0.65 -15.39
N GLU A 92 6.05 0.10 -15.37
CA GLU A 92 5.99 1.46 -15.90
C GLU A 92 6.94 2.41 -15.14
N ALA A 93 6.92 2.38 -13.81
CA ALA A 93 7.82 3.16 -12.98
C ALA A 93 9.30 2.80 -13.26
N ARG A 94 9.60 1.50 -13.41
CA ARG A 94 10.95 1.03 -13.73
C ARG A 94 11.40 1.51 -15.13
N ALA A 95 10.52 1.50 -16.13
CA ALA A 95 10.80 1.99 -17.46
C ALA A 95 11.06 3.51 -17.48
N ALA A 96 10.36 4.28 -16.65
CA ALA A 96 10.51 5.72 -16.54
C ALA A 96 11.70 6.14 -15.66
N SER A 97 12.24 5.23 -14.84
CA SER A 97 13.20 5.58 -13.78
C SER A 97 14.59 5.96 -14.27
N ASP A 98 14.95 5.64 -15.51
CA ASP A 98 16.30 5.83 -16.05
C ASP A 98 17.41 5.27 -15.13
N GLY A 99 17.13 4.07 -14.56
CA GLY A 99 18.04 3.38 -13.65
C GLY A 99 18.02 3.89 -12.19
N ARG A 100 17.16 4.85 -11.87
CA ARG A 100 16.96 5.30 -10.48
C ARG A 100 16.13 4.27 -9.68
N PRO A 101 16.25 4.26 -8.36
CA PRO A 101 15.50 3.34 -7.52
C PRO A 101 13.98 3.46 -7.69
N VAL A 102 13.28 2.32 -7.65
CA VAL A 102 11.83 2.23 -7.61
C VAL A 102 11.38 1.70 -6.26
N VAL A 103 10.55 2.46 -5.58
CA VAL A 103 10.03 2.19 -4.24
C VAL A 103 8.57 1.81 -4.33
N LEU A 104 8.16 0.82 -3.56
CA LEU A 104 6.76 0.47 -3.37
C LEU A 104 6.29 0.96 -1.99
N TYR A 105 5.22 1.74 -1.98
CA TYR A 105 4.58 2.21 -0.75
C TYR A 105 3.16 1.66 -0.69
N GLY A 106 2.80 0.99 0.42
CA GLY A 106 1.45 0.49 0.64
C GLY A 106 0.88 0.95 1.98
N HIS A 107 -0.41 1.31 1.99
CA HIS A 107 -1.14 1.60 3.22
C HIS A 107 -2.24 0.58 3.46
N SER A 108 -2.36 0.07 4.69
CA SER A 108 -3.48 -0.80 5.11
C SER A 108 -3.67 -2.01 4.18
N PHE A 109 -4.80 -2.14 3.50
CA PHE A 109 -5.04 -3.15 2.47
C PHE A 109 -4.03 -3.05 1.32
N GLY A 110 -3.65 -1.83 0.91
CA GLY A 110 -2.58 -1.64 -0.08
C GLY A 110 -1.23 -2.17 0.40
N ALA A 111 -0.96 -2.13 1.71
CA ALA A 111 0.22 -2.76 2.28
C ALA A 111 0.14 -4.30 2.28
N LEU A 112 -1.07 -4.89 2.44
CA LEU A 112 -1.28 -6.33 2.24
C LEU A 112 -1.01 -6.72 0.79
N VAL A 113 -1.51 -5.94 -0.19
CA VAL A 113 -1.24 -6.15 -1.62
C VAL A 113 0.25 -6.03 -1.92
N ALA A 114 0.90 -4.97 -1.45
CA ALA A 114 2.32 -4.71 -1.67
C ALA A 114 3.22 -5.80 -1.08
N LEU A 115 2.99 -6.16 0.18
CA LEU A 115 3.77 -7.21 0.84
C LEU A 115 3.50 -8.58 0.21
N GLY A 116 2.23 -8.88 -0.11
CA GLY A 116 1.84 -10.10 -0.80
C GLY A 116 2.50 -10.25 -2.17
N TYR A 117 2.66 -9.16 -2.89
CA TYR A 117 3.39 -9.10 -4.15
C TYR A 117 4.89 -9.42 -3.96
N VAL A 118 5.53 -8.79 -2.97
CA VAL A 118 6.98 -8.93 -2.73
C VAL A 118 7.35 -10.33 -2.25
N VAL A 119 6.49 -10.98 -1.44
CA VAL A 119 6.73 -12.35 -0.93
C VAL A 119 6.05 -13.43 -1.76
N ALA A 120 5.70 -13.14 -3.02
CA ALA A 120 4.99 -14.06 -3.91
C ALA A 120 5.80 -15.33 -4.23
N ASP A 121 5.08 -16.40 -4.57
CA ASP A 121 5.60 -17.64 -5.09
C ASP A 121 4.73 -18.12 -6.27
N PRO A 122 5.28 -18.21 -7.49
CA PRO A 122 6.65 -17.87 -7.89
C PRO A 122 6.99 -16.40 -7.66
N PRO A 123 8.29 -16.05 -7.52
CA PRO A 123 8.73 -14.69 -7.26
C PRO A 123 8.40 -13.73 -8.41
N ARG A 124 8.07 -12.49 -8.09
CA ARG A 124 7.80 -11.38 -9.02
C ARG A 124 8.97 -10.38 -9.01
N PRO A 125 9.11 -9.52 -10.05
CA PRO A 125 10.09 -8.44 -10.04
C PRO A 125 9.86 -7.51 -8.85
N VAL A 126 10.84 -7.41 -7.93
CA VAL A 126 10.70 -6.63 -6.70
C VAL A 126 11.17 -5.18 -6.86
N PRO A 127 10.63 -4.22 -6.09
CA PRO A 127 11.14 -2.88 -5.98
C PRO A 127 12.49 -2.85 -5.21
N ASP A 128 13.16 -1.71 -5.22
CA ASP A 128 14.43 -1.53 -4.51
C ASP A 128 14.24 -1.31 -3.00
N ALA A 129 13.08 -0.79 -2.60
CA ALA A 129 12.67 -0.67 -1.20
C ALA A 129 11.14 -0.76 -1.06
N LEU A 130 10.69 -1.12 0.14
CA LEU A 130 9.27 -1.25 0.50
C LEU A 130 8.94 -0.38 1.72
N VAL A 131 7.86 0.37 1.66
CA VAL A 131 7.30 1.11 2.79
C VAL A 131 5.89 0.61 3.07
N LEU A 132 5.63 0.21 4.30
CA LEU A 132 4.36 -0.35 4.76
C LEU A 132 3.80 0.50 5.90
N SER A 133 2.68 1.16 5.64
CA SER A 133 1.91 1.92 6.63
C SER A 133 0.74 1.09 7.14
N ALA A 134 0.69 0.80 8.43
CA ALA A 134 -0.38 0.05 9.08
C ALA A 134 -0.82 -1.21 8.30
N PRO A 135 0.09 -2.16 7.99
CA PRO A 135 -0.16 -3.26 7.06
C PRO A 135 -1.29 -4.18 7.55
N ALA A 136 -2.34 -4.33 6.74
CA ALA A 136 -3.51 -5.14 7.08
C ALA A 136 -3.25 -6.65 6.90
N ILE A 137 -2.15 -7.17 7.47
CA ILE A 137 -1.80 -8.60 7.44
C ILE A 137 -2.41 -9.38 8.61
N GLU A 138 -3.07 -8.69 9.53
CA GLU A 138 -3.84 -9.23 10.65
C GLU A 138 -5.14 -8.43 10.81
N ASP A 139 -6.13 -9.00 11.46
CA ASP A 139 -7.39 -8.36 11.82
C ASP A 139 -7.84 -8.79 13.22
N ASN A 140 -8.76 -8.05 13.81
CA ASN A 140 -9.35 -8.32 15.12
C ASN A 140 -10.61 -9.22 15.05
N LEU A 141 -10.89 -9.85 13.90
CA LEU A 141 -12.11 -10.63 13.73
C LEU A 141 -12.01 -12.00 14.39
N PRO A 142 -13.05 -12.45 15.10
CA PRO A 142 -13.11 -13.81 15.63
C PRO A 142 -12.99 -14.85 14.50
N GLY A 143 -12.28 -15.94 14.75
CA GLY A 143 -12.03 -16.98 13.74
C GLY A 143 -13.30 -17.55 13.07
N TRP A 144 -14.44 -17.58 13.79
CA TRP A 144 -15.71 -18.01 13.21
C TRP A 144 -16.23 -17.06 12.11
N GLN A 145 -15.97 -15.74 12.21
CA GLN A 145 -16.36 -14.78 11.17
C GLN A 145 -15.52 -14.97 9.91
N ARG A 146 -14.24 -15.26 10.06
CA ARG A 146 -13.35 -15.60 8.94
C ARG A 146 -13.80 -16.89 8.24
N LEU A 147 -14.15 -17.92 9.02
CA LEU A 147 -14.72 -19.18 8.49
C LEU A 147 -16.06 -18.93 7.79
N PHE A 148 -16.96 -18.15 8.40
CA PHE A 148 -18.23 -17.78 7.80
C PHE A 148 -18.03 -17.05 6.46
N ALA A 149 -17.13 -16.07 6.41
CA ALA A 149 -16.81 -15.36 5.15
C ALA A 149 -16.32 -16.34 4.06
N ARG A 150 -15.46 -17.30 4.40
CA ARG A 150 -14.99 -18.34 3.46
C ARG A 150 -16.12 -19.23 2.93
N VAL A 151 -17.07 -19.61 3.77
CA VAL A 151 -18.23 -20.41 3.34
C VAL A 151 -19.20 -19.56 2.51
N ALA A 152 -19.53 -18.38 3.00
CA ALA A 152 -20.45 -17.45 2.34
C ALA A 152 -19.90 -16.99 0.97
N SER A 153 -18.58 -16.86 0.82
CA SER A 153 -17.96 -16.51 -0.46
C SER A 153 -18.21 -17.55 -1.58
N ARG A 154 -18.54 -18.78 -1.23
CA ARG A 154 -18.88 -19.83 -2.21
C ARG A 154 -20.37 -19.83 -2.56
N LEU A 155 -21.23 -19.44 -1.64
CA LEU A 155 -22.69 -19.49 -1.78
C LEU A 155 -23.29 -18.17 -2.28
N ALA A 156 -22.74 -17.06 -1.82
CA ALA A 156 -23.20 -15.70 -2.15
C ALA A 156 -21.99 -14.75 -2.32
N PRO A 157 -21.09 -15.01 -3.27
CA PRO A 157 -19.80 -14.30 -3.40
C PRO A 157 -19.97 -12.80 -3.61
N THR A 158 -21.08 -12.39 -4.20
CA THR A 158 -21.40 -11.00 -4.55
C THR A 158 -22.17 -10.26 -3.47
N PHE A 159 -22.52 -10.94 -2.36
CA PHE A 159 -23.16 -10.28 -1.23
C PHE A 159 -22.19 -9.28 -0.61
N GLU A 160 -22.70 -8.08 -0.34
CA GLU A 160 -21.92 -6.96 0.18
C GLU A 160 -22.24 -6.72 1.65
N VAL A 161 -21.19 -6.57 2.43
CA VAL A 161 -21.25 -6.19 3.84
C VAL A 161 -20.78 -4.75 3.97
N GLN A 162 -21.48 -3.94 4.74
CA GLN A 162 -21.03 -2.59 5.06
C GLN A 162 -19.75 -2.65 5.91
N ASN A 163 -18.78 -1.82 5.58
CA ASN A 163 -17.56 -1.70 6.36
C ASN A 163 -17.91 -1.17 7.76
N ALA A 164 -17.37 -1.83 8.80
CA ALA A 164 -17.79 -1.62 10.18
C ALA A 164 -17.12 -0.40 10.86
N PHE A 165 -16.68 0.61 10.10
CA PHE A 165 -16.07 1.81 10.67
C PHE A 165 -16.70 3.09 10.13
N ASP A 166 -16.81 4.09 10.98
CA ASP A 166 -17.48 5.37 10.72
C ASP A 166 -16.52 6.51 10.32
N GLY A 167 -15.27 6.17 10.04
CA GLY A 167 -14.22 7.14 9.71
C GLY A 167 -13.48 7.71 10.92
N THR A 168 -14.05 7.68 12.12
CA THR A 168 -13.40 8.25 13.33
C THR A 168 -12.16 7.47 13.76
N VAL A 169 -12.04 6.21 13.36
CA VAL A 169 -10.87 5.37 13.64
C VAL A 169 -9.67 5.68 12.75
N LEU A 170 -9.87 6.45 11.67
CA LEU A 170 -8.83 6.74 10.67
C LEU A 170 -7.79 7.73 11.20
N SER A 171 -8.25 8.84 11.77
CA SER A 171 -7.39 9.92 12.30
C SER A 171 -8.03 10.58 13.52
N ARG A 172 -7.23 11.29 14.31
CA ARG A 172 -7.70 12.18 15.39
C ARG A 172 -8.31 13.48 14.85
N ASP A 173 -7.96 13.89 13.63
CA ASP A 173 -8.59 15.01 12.94
C ASP A 173 -10.01 14.63 12.48
N PRO A 174 -11.08 15.21 13.05
CA PRO A 174 -12.45 14.87 12.69
C PRO A 174 -12.77 15.21 11.22
N ALA A 175 -12.10 16.18 10.62
CA ALA A 175 -12.28 16.52 9.21
C ALA A 175 -11.88 15.38 8.26
N VAL A 176 -11.00 14.48 8.71
CA VAL A 176 -10.65 13.27 7.92
C VAL A 176 -11.86 12.34 7.80
N ALA A 177 -12.58 12.09 8.90
CA ALA A 177 -13.80 11.28 8.88
C ALA A 177 -14.88 11.92 8.01
N GLU A 178 -15.09 13.23 8.14
CA GLU A 178 -16.08 13.97 7.32
C GLU A 178 -15.76 13.87 5.83
N ARG A 179 -14.51 14.13 5.44
CA ARG A 179 -14.08 14.00 4.04
C ARG A 179 -14.22 12.56 3.53
N TYR A 180 -13.83 11.57 4.35
CA TYR A 180 -13.95 10.16 3.98
C TYR A 180 -15.40 9.74 3.70
N LEU A 181 -16.33 10.15 4.55
CA LEU A 181 -17.76 9.82 4.41
C LEU A 181 -18.46 10.60 3.28
N ALA A 182 -18.01 11.82 3.01
CA ALA A 182 -18.59 12.68 1.96
C ALA A 182 -18.08 12.36 0.55
N ASP A 183 -16.98 11.63 0.43
CA ASP A 183 -16.35 11.35 -0.86
C ASP A 183 -17.08 10.24 -1.61
N PRO A 184 -17.69 10.55 -2.79
CA PRO A 184 -18.45 9.56 -3.57
C PRO A 184 -17.59 8.48 -4.22
N LEU A 185 -16.26 8.65 -4.27
CA LEU A 185 -15.32 7.65 -4.79
C LEU A 185 -14.95 6.59 -3.74
N ASN A 186 -15.20 6.86 -2.47
CA ASN A 186 -15.05 5.87 -1.41
C ASN A 186 -16.21 4.87 -1.44
N TYR A 187 -15.87 3.59 -1.39
CA TYR A 187 -16.87 2.52 -1.45
C TYR A 187 -16.99 1.81 -0.11
N HIS A 188 -17.98 2.22 0.70
CA HIS A 188 -18.16 1.79 2.09
C HIS A 188 -18.66 0.35 2.28
N ARG A 189 -18.54 -0.50 1.27
CA ARG A 189 -18.98 -1.90 1.30
C ARG A 189 -17.87 -2.80 0.78
N THR A 190 -17.88 -4.05 1.22
CA THR A 190 -16.94 -5.08 0.78
C THR A 190 -17.73 -6.33 0.42
N THR A 191 -17.44 -6.94 -0.74
CA THR A 191 -18.04 -8.21 -1.09
C THR A 191 -17.49 -9.32 -0.20
N VAL A 192 -18.33 -10.29 0.13
CA VAL A 192 -17.91 -11.45 0.94
C VAL A 192 -16.76 -12.20 0.27
N LYS A 193 -16.72 -12.21 -1.09
CA LYS A 193 -15.60 -12.81 -1.81
C LYS A 193 -14.30 -12.06 -1.58
N LEU A 194 -14.27 -10.73 -1.71
CA LEU A 194 -13.05 -9.94 -1.48
C LEU A 194 -12.56 -10.10 -0.04
N GLY A 195 -13.49 -10.07 0.95
CA GLY A 195 -13.13 -10.32 2.35
C GLY A 195 -12.49 -11.69 2.56
N ALA A 196 -13.08 -12.76 2.00
CA ALA A 196 -12.53 -14.11 2.11
C ALA A 196 -11.15 -14.26 1.41
N LEU A 197 -10.97 -13.61 0.26
CA LEU A 197 -9.68 -13.58 -0.44
C LEU A 197 -8.63 -12.82 0.37
N SER A 198 -9.01 -11.69 1.00
CA SER A 198 -8.13 -10.91 1.87
C SER A 198 -7.65 -11.72 3.09
N PHE A 199 -8.55 -12.45 3.76
CA PHE A 199 -8.17 -13.33 4.87
C PHE A 199 -7.23 -14.46 4.44
N THR A 200 -7.44 -15.02 3.26
CA THR A 200 -6.55 -16.04 2.69
C THR A 200 -5.18 -15.45 2.39
N GLU A 201 -5.14 -14.24 1.84
CA GLU A 201 -3.91 -13.53 1.56
C GLU A 201 -3.14 -13.14 2.82
N GLN A 202 -3.82 -12.68 3.87
CA GLN A 202 -3.21 -12.44 5.19
C GLN A 202 -2.48 -13.68 5.71
N ASP A 203 -3.16 -14.84 5.66
CA ASP A 203 -2.57 -16.11 6.12
C ASP A 203 -1.35 -16.50 5.26
N ARG A 204 -1.45 -16.34 3.92
CA ARG A 204 -0.36 -16.61 2.98
C ARG A 204 0.84 -15.70 3.22
N VAL A 205 0.60 -14.41 3.37
CA VAL A 205 1.65 -13.41 3.60
C VAL A 205 2.39 -13.70 4.90
N ARG A 206 1.67 -13.91 6.01
CA ARG A 206 2.32 -14.23 7.29
C ARG A 206 3.18 -15.48 7.22
N ALA A 207 2.73 -16.51 6.50
CA ALA A 207 3.52 -17.74 6.30
C ALA A 207 4.75 -17.53 5.39
N ALA A 208 4.78 -16.47 4.59
CA ALA A 208 5.82 -16.19 3.60
C ALA A 208 6.78 -15.06 4.00
N LEU A 209 6.66 -14.47 5.21
CA LEU A 209 7.46 -13.32 5.65
C LEU A 209 8.97 -13.57 5.59
N SER A 210 9.44 -14.81 5.73
CA SER A 210 10.86 -15.17 5.58
C SER A 210 11.42 -14.93 4.16
N ARG A 211 10.55 -14.69 3.17
CA ARG A 211 10.94 -14.34 1.78
C ARG A 211 11.17 -12.85 1.59
N LEU A 212 10.86 -12.01 2.59
CA LEU A 212 11.07 -10.57 2.52
C LEU A 212 12.57 -10.27 2.57
N ALA A 213 13.16 -10.02 1.41
CA ALA A 213 14.61 -9.87 1.24
C ALA A 213 15.05 -8.43 0.93
N ILE A 214 14.13 -7.53 0.64
CA ILE A 214 14.42 -6.13 0.28
C ILE A 214 14.34 -5.22 1.51
N PRO A 215 15.06 -4.08 1.51
CA PRO A 215 14.94 -3.07 2.55
C PRO A 215 13.48 -2.66 2.74
N THR A 216 12.98 -2.75 3.97
CA THR A 216 11.57 -2.50 4.28
C THR A 216 11.44 -1.62 5.50
N LEU A 217 10.69 -0.53 5.38
CA LEU A 217 10.17 0.24 6.51
C LEU A 217 8.74 -0.19 6.79
N VAL A 218 8.47 -0.61 8.02
CA VAL A 218 7.10 -0.77 8.51
C VAL A 218 6.83 0.22 9.62
N TYR A 219 5.69 0.88 9.58
CA TYR A 219 5.28 1.76 10.66
C TYR A 219 3.78 1.69 10.95
N HIS A 220 3.42 2.02 12.20
CA HIS A 220 2.06 1.90 12.70
C HIS A 220 1.74 3.00 13.71
N GLY A 221 0.49 3.47 13.71
CA GLY A 221 -0.04 4.29 14.80
C GLY A 221 -0.37 3.42 16.01
N GLU A 222 0.13 3.77 17.19
CA GLU A 222 -0.08 2.98 18.42
C GLU A 222 -1.55 2.89 18.83
N ALA A 223 -2.34 3.93 18.50
CA ALA A 223 -3.78 4.00 18.79
C ALA A 223 -4.67 3.47 17.65
N ASP A 224 -4.11 2.73 16.68
CA ASP A 224 -4.88 2.12 15.60
C ASP A 224 -5.86 1.08 16.15
N ARG A 225 -7.15 1.28 15.86
CA ARG A 225 -8.24 0.38 16.24
C ARG A 225 -8.83 -0.41 15.08
N LEU A 226 -8.38 -0.09 13.85
CA LEU A 226 -8.85 -0.75 12.62
C LEU A 226 -7.98 -1.95 12.29
N VAL A 227 -6.67 -1.74 12.23
CA VAL A 227 -5.67 -2.81 12.10
C VAL A 227 -4.86 -2.84 13.39
N PRO A 228 -4.77 -3.99 14.09
CA PRO A 228 -4.03 -4.04 15.35
C PRO A 228 -2.53 -3.77 15.11
N PRO A 229 -1.85 -2.98 15.96
CA PRO A 229 -0.41 -2.74 15.85
C PRO A 229 0.43 -4.03 15.85
N SER A 230 -0.06 -5.13 16.43
CA SER A 230 0.55 -6.46 16.35
C SER A 230 0.75 -6.94 14.91
N ALA A 231 -0.03 -6.46 13.95
CA ALA A 231 0.20 -6.73 12.53
C ALA A 231 1.62 -6.30 12.08
N SER A 232 2.10 -5.15 12.53
CA SER A 232 3.47 -4.70 12.25
C SER A 232 4.53 -5.45 13.05
N GLU A 233 4.18 -5.98 14.22
CA GLU A 233 5.10 -6.77 15.05
C GLU A 233 5.52 -8.07 14.37
N HIS A 234 4.69 -8.66 13.51
CA HIS A 234 5.08 -9.81 12.68
C HIS A 234 6.27 -9.53 11.77
N LEU A 235 6.50 -8.28 11.41
CA LEU A 235 7.62 -7.84 10.58
C LEU A 235 8.82 -7.40 11.41
N ALA A 236 8.60 -7.00 12.67
CA ALA A 236 9.65 -6.54 13.55
C ALA A 236 10.67 -7.66 13.80
N GLY A 237 11.95 -7.34 13.68
CA GLY A 237 13.05 -8.30 13.87
C GLY A 237 13.42 -9.13 12.63
N LEU A 238 12.73 -8.98 11.50
CA LEU A 238 13.20 -9.54 10.23
C LEU A 238 14.46 -8.78 9.76
N PRO A 239 15.43 -9.46 9.10
CA PRO A 239 16.76 -8.90 8.85
C PRO A 239 16.79 -7.56 8.10
N ASN A 240 15.88 -7.33 7.16
CA ASN A 240 15.87 -6.15 6.30
C ASN A 240 14.75 -5.15 6.67
N VAL A 241 14.18 -5.29 7.87
CA VAL A 241 13.05 -4.49 8.30
C VAL A 241 13.46 -3.48 9.38
N THR A 242 13.15 -2.22 9.11
CA THR A 242 13.11 -1.14 10.10
C THR A 242 11.67 -0.97 10.55
N SER A 243 11.41 -1.07 11.85
CA SER A 243 10.07 -0.89 12.43
C SER A 243 9.99 0.42 13.21
N ARG A 244 8.88 1.14 13.06
CA ARG A 244 8.57 2.38 13.79
C ARG A 244 7.14 2.36 14.31
N THR A 245 6.94 2.93 15.50
CA THR A 245 5.62 3.12 16.08
C THR A 245 5.44 4.59 16.40
N TYR A 246 4.27 5.15 16.08
CA TYR A 246 3.94 6.55 16.35
C TYR A 246 2.94 6.62 17.51
N PRO A 247 3.37 7.09 18.69
CA PRO A 247 2.52 7.16 19.87
C PRO A 247 1.27 8.02 19.65
N GLY A 248 0.11 7.47 20.02
CA GLY A 248 -1.17 8.16 19.97
C GLY A 248 -1.79 8.35 18.58
N LEU A 249 -1.08 8.05 17.49
CA LEU A 249 -1.62 8.14 16.14
C LEU A 249 -2.53 6.94 15.85
N ARG A 250 -3.57 7.18 15.01
CA ARG A 250 -4.54 6.19 14.57
C ARG A 250 -4.11 5.52 13.25
N HIS A 251 -5.07 4.91 12.55
CA HIS A 251 -4.84 4.08 11.37
C HIS A 251 -4.14 4.80 10.22
N GLU A 252 -4.64 5.97 9.83
CA GLU A 252 -4.10 6.77 8.74
C GLU A 252 -3.10 7.79 9.29
N THR A 253 -1.92 7.33 9.70
CA THR A 253 -0.88 8.20 10.29
C THR A 253 -0.50 9.38 9.40
N HIS A 254 -0.62 9.24 8.07
CA HIS A 254 -0.41 10.31 7.09
C HIS A 254 -1.54 11.34 7.05
N ASN A 255 -2.71 11.04 7.60
CA ASN A 255 -3.86 11.93 7.75
C ASN A 255 -4.00 12.50 9.17
N GLU A 256 -3.07 12.17 10.07
CA GLU A 256 -3.01 12.76 11.39
C GLU A 256 -2.44 14.20 11.32
N PRO A 257 -2.64 15.05 12.33
CA PRO A 257 -2.01 16.38 12.37
C PRO A 257 -0.49 16.37 12.18
N GLU A 258 0.16 15.29 12.56
CA GLU A 258 1.60 15.04 12.38
C GLU A 258 1.96 14.32 11.06
N GLY A 259 1.00 14.16 10.16
CA GLY A 259 1.13 13.34 8.95
C GLY A 259 2.31 13.73 8.04
N GLU A 260 2.58 15.02 7.90
CA GLU A 260 3.73 15.51 7.14
C GLU A 260 5.06 14.99 7.73
N ALA A 261 5.20 15.04 9.06
CA ALA A 261 6.39 14.54 9.73
C ALA A 261 6.56 13.02 9.57
N VAL A 262 5.45 12.24 9.61
CA VAL A 262 5.48 10.79 9.36
C VAL A 262 5.95 10.47 7.95
N VAL A 263 5.47 11.22 6.95
CA VAL A 263 5.91 11.05 5.56
C VAL A 263 7.37 11.47 5.40
N ALA A 264 7.78 12.59 5.99
CA ALA A 264 9.18 13.05 5.98
C ALA A 264 10.14 12.01 6.59
N ASP A 265 9.75 11.37 7.70
CA ASP A 265 10.49 10.25 8.31
C ASP A 265 10.68 9.08 7.34
N SER A 266 9.66 8.76 6.56
CA SER A 266 9.72 7.70 5.55
C SER A 266 10.67 8.08 4.40
N VAL A 267 10.62 9.33 3.94
CA VAL A 267 11.52 9.86 2.91
C VAL A 267 12.98 9.88 3.38
N ALA A 268 13.22 10.28 4.62
CA ALA A 268 14.57 10.28 5.22
C ALA A 268 15.13 8.85 5.32
N TRP A 269 14.31 7.88 5.71
CA TRP A 269 14.71 6.48 5.73
C TRP A 269 15.04 5.97 4.33
N LEU A 270 14.19 6.26 3.33
CA LEU A 270 14.43 5.87 1.93
C LEU A 270 15.77 6.40 1.41
N ARG A 271 16.09 7.68 1.65
CA ARG A 271 17.39 8.25 1.28
C ARG A 271 18.54 7.46 1.88
N SER A 272 18.49 7.23 3.19
CA SER A 272 19.54 6.54 3.92
C SER A 272 19.81 5.12 3.38
N VAL A 273 18.75 4.35 3.14
CA VAL A 273 18.90 2.94 2.73
C VAL A 273 19.32 2.81 1.25
N LEU A 274 18.78 3.64 0.36
CA LEU A 274 19.08 3.57 -1.07
C LEU A 274 20.49 4.10 -1.39
N GLU A 275 20.98 5.12 -0.68
CA GLU A 275 22.36 5.58 -0.78
C GLU A 275 23.37 4.54 -0.30
N SER A 276 23.05 3.81 0.77
CA SER A 276 23.88 2.73 1.30
C SER A 276 24.01 1.59 0.29
N THR A 277 22.90 1.15 -0.29
CA THR A 277 22.86 0.08 -1.30
C THR A 277 23.69 0.46 -2.53
N ALA A 278 23.52 1.67 -3.05
CA ALA A 278 24.29 2.16 -4.20
C ALA A 278 25.81 2.20 -3.95
N THR A 279 26.21 2.48 -2.70
CA THR A 279 27.62 2.48 -2.28
C THR A 279 28.20 1.07 -2.22
N GLU A 280 27.44 0.11 -1.67
CA GLU A 280 27.87 -1.29 -1.60
C GLU A 280 28.03 -1.91 -2.99
N ASP A 281 27.11 -1.64 -3.92
CA ASP A 281 27.19 -2.14 -5.29
C ASP A 281 28.41 -1.59 -6.04
N ARG A 282 28.72 -0.29 -5.86
CA ARG A 282 29.95 0.31 -6.42
C ARG A 282 31.22 -0.36 -5.88
N LEU A 283 31.26 -0.67 -4.57
CA LEU A 283 32.40 -1.31 -3.96
C LEU A 283 32.55 -2.77 -4.39
N ARG A 284 31.44 -3.50 -4.61
CA ARG A 284 31.46 -4.88 -5.14
C ARG A 284 31.94 -4.88 -6.61
N GLY A 285 31.43 -3.98 -7.44
CA GLY A 285 31.84 -3.85 -8.83
C GLY A 285 33.31 -3.45 -9.03
N ALA A 286 33.89 -2.71 -8.04
CA ALA A 286 35.31 -2.37 -8.05
C ALA A 286 36.23 -3.53 -7.64
N ARG A 287 35.73 -4.54 -6.87
CA ARG A 287 36.50 -5.72 -6.44
C ARG A 287 36.51 -6.86 -7.48
N THR A 288 35.64 -6.78 -8.49
CA THR A 288 35.52 -7.80 -9.57
C THR A 288 36.19 -7.39 -10.86
N ARG A 289 36.84 -6.23 -10.90
CA ARG A 289 37.72 -5.76 -11.98
C ARG A 289 39.17 -5.80 -11.55
#